data_a638f6876f6813ca97a8639cc7101813
#
_entry.id   a638f6876f6813ca97a8639cc7101813
#
_cell.length_a   1.000
_cell.length_b   1.000
_cell.length_c   1.000
_cell.angle_alpha   90.00
_cell.angle_beta   90.00
_cell.angle_gamma   90.00
#
_symmetry.space_group_name_H-M   'P 1'
#
loop_
_entity.id
_entity.type
_entity.pdbx_description
1 polymer ?
#
loop_
_entity_poly.entity_id
_entity_poly.type
_entity_poly.pdbx_seq_one_letter_code
_entity_poly.pdbx_strand_id
1 'polypeptide(L)'
;MLAIWIKIDSEGPVFYRQVRVGKGNRDFRLFKFRSMRVGSDQKGLITVGGRDPRVTRSGYYIRKYKLDELPQLINVFIGDMSLVGPRPEVRKYVDLYTPEQMHVLDVRPGITDLASIRYRNENELLAQVEDPDRYYVEVIMQDKLRINLEYAQHHSFA
;
A
#
# COMPACT_ATOMS: atom_id res chain seq x y z
N MET A 1 -14.10 17.02 8.60
CA MET A 1 -14.99 15.99 9.20
C MET A 1 -14.27 14.66 9.47
N LEU A 2 -13.62 14.00 8.48
CA LEU A 2 -12.87 12.73 8.72
C LEU A 2 -11.82 12.83 9.83
N ALA A 3 -11.01 13.89 9.86
CA ALA A 3 -9.98 14.10 10.87
C ALA A 3 -10.54 14.12 12.31
N ILE A 4 -11.67 14.78 12.51
CA ILE A 4 -12.36 14.85 13.80
C ILE A 4 -12.86 13.45 14.20
N TRP A 5 -13.48 12.73 13.27
CA TRP A 5 -13.97 11.39 13.52
C TRP A 5 -12.86 10.42 13.93
N ILE A 6 -11.71 10.45 13.22
CA ILE A 6 -10.53 9.65 13.56
C ILE A 6 -10.03 9.96 14.98
N LYS A 7 -10.04 11.24 15.38
CA LYS A 7 -9.58 11.67 16.72
C LYS A 7 -10.51 11.23 17.84
N ILE A 8 -11.82 11.26 17.61
CA ILE A 8 -12.81 10.83 18.62
C ILE A 8 -12.81 9.31 18.80
N ASP A 9 -12.63 8.57 17.68
CA ASP A 9 -12.71 7.10 17.69
C ASP A 9 -11.49 6.40 18.29
N SER A 10 -10.31 7.01 18.23
CA SER A 10 -9.08 6.45 18.78
C SER A 10 -8.01 7.49 19.06
N GLU A 11 -7.18 7.24 20.07
CA GLU A 11 -6.04 8.09 20.42
C GLU A 11 -4.94 8.06 19.34
N GLY A 12 -4.25 9.19 19.17
CA GLY A 12 -3.10 9.32 18.28
C GLY A 12 -3.29 10.33 17.14
N PRO A 13 -2.34 10.43 16.18
CA PRO A 13 -2.39 11.38 15.07
C PRO A 13 -3.47 11.04 14.06
N VAL A 14 -3.96 12.03 13.33
CA VAL A 14 -4.93 11.85 12.23
C VAL A 14 -4.30 11.14 11.05
N PHE A 15 -3.06 11.50 10.74
CA PHE A 15 -2.31 10.89 9.63
C PHE A 15 -1.40 9.79 10.14
N TYR A 16 -1.37 8.70 9.40
CA TYR A 16 -0.36 7.66 9.48
C TYR A 16 0.64 7.84 8.34
N ARG A 17 1.92 7.75 8.64
CA ARG A 17 3.01 7.92 7.67
C ARG A 17 3.85 6.66 7.64
N GLN A 18 3.62 5.82 6.65
CA GLN A 18 4.37 4.59 6.46
C GLN A 18 5.55 4.83 5.52
N VAL A 19 6.73 4.32 5.89
CA VAL A 19 7.88 4.31 4.99
C VAL A 19 7.62 3.31 3.86
N ARG A 20 7.77 3.77 2.63
CA ARG A 20 7.62 3.00 1.40
C ARG A 20 8.79 3.29 0.46
N VAL A 21 9.05 2.35 -0.44
CA VAL A 21 10.09 2.50 -1.45
C VAL A 21 9.48 3.12 -2.71
N GLY A 22 10.10 4.17 -3.21
CA GLY A 22 9.70 4.90 -4.41
C GLY A 22 10.73 4.81 -5.53
N LYS A 23 10.61 5.74 -6.49
CA LYS A 23 11.48 5.81 -7.66
C LYS A 23 12.96 5.85 -7.27
N GLY A 24 13.78 5.07 -8.02
CA GLY A 24 15.22 4.99 -7.79
C GLY A 24 15.60 4.32 -6.46
N ASN A 25 14.74 3.45 -5.95
CA ASN A 25 14.95 2.71 -4.69
C ASN A 25 15.10 3.63 -3.45
N ARG A 26 14.47 4.81 -3.47
CA ARG A 26 14.52 5.79 -2.39
C ARG A 26 13.30 5.66 -1.49
N ASP A 27 13.53 5.68 -0.19
CA ASP A 27 12.45 5.67 0.78
C ASP A 27 11.73 7.02 0.84
N PHE A 28 10.40 6.99 0.93
CA PHE A 28 9.57 8.16 1.18
C PHE A 28 8.48 7.83 2.20
N ARG A 29 7.80 8.85 2.72
CA ARG A 29 6.73 8.68 3.70
C ARG A 29 5.37 8.81 3.03
N LEU A 30 4.68 7.68 2.88
CA LEU A 30 3.33 7.60 2.33
C LEU A 30 2.31 8.15 3.33
N PHE A 31 1.54 9.15 2.94
CA PHE A 31 0.48 9.72 3.77
C PHE A 31 -0.82 8.91 3.64
N LYS A 32 -1.38 8.54 4.80
CA LYS A 32 -2.71 7.93 4.88
C LYS A 32 -3.49 8.54 6.05
N PHE A 33 -4.82 8.50 5.99
CA PHE A 33 -5.59 8.64 7.22
C PHE A 33 -5.41 7.40 8.10
N ARG A 34 -5.26 7.63 9.39
CA ARG A 34 -5.14 6.53 10.34
C ARG A 34 -6.46 5.74 10.40
N SER A 35 -6.42 4.49 10.05
CA SER A 35 -7.53 3.54 10.06
C SER A 35 -7.35 2.38 11.03
N MET A 36 -6.17 2.31 11.67
CA MET A 36 -5.82 1.30 12.66
C MET A 36 -5.34 1.95 13.96
N ARG A 37 -5.34 1.19 15.05
CA ARG A 37 -4.80 1.62 16.34
C ARG A 37 -3.30 1.85 16.22
N VAL A 38 -2.76 2.78 17.04
CA VAL A 38 -1.31 3.08 17.08
C VAL A 38 -0.53 1.79 17.42
N GLY A 39 0.60 1.57 16.73
CA GLY A 39 1.44 0.37 16.92
C GLY A 39 0.93 -0.89 16.22
N SER A 40 -0.11 -0.80 15.40
CA SER A 40 -0.67 -1.96 14.69
C SER A 40 0.28 -2.58 13.66
N ASP A 41 1.20 -1.82 13.13
CA ASP A 41 2.24 -2.24 12.18
C ASP A 41 3.26 -3.21 12.80
N GLN A 42 3.49 -3.13 14.11
CA GLN A 42 4.34 -4.07 14.85
C GLN A 42 3.74 -5.50 14.91
N LYS A 43 2.43 -5.61 14.72
CA LYS A 43 1.69 -6.89 14.74
C LYS A 43 1.55 -7.54 13.37
N GLY A 44 2.24 -7.04 12.35
CA GLY A 44 2.23 -7.54 10.98
C GLY A 44 1.84 -6.48 9.97
N LEU A 45 2.43 -6.57 8.77
CA LEU A 45 2.24 -5.60 7.68
C LEU A 45 1.03 -5.92 6.80
N ILE A 46 0.64 -7.20 6.75
CA ILE A 46 -0.49 -7.68 5.93
C ILE A 46 -1.79 -7.60 6.74
N THR A 47 -2.85 -7.14 6.08
CA THR A 47 -4.21 -7.18 6.61
C THR A 47 -4.89 -8.44 6.07
N VAL A 48 -5.36 -9.31 6.97
CA VAL A 48 -6.01 -10.56 6.61
C VAL A 48 -7.50 -10.48 6.93
N GLY A 49 -8.34 -10.67 5.90
CA GLY A 49 -9.79 -10.69 6.04
C GLY A 49 -10.43 -9.30 6.24
N GLY A 50 -11.76 -9.28 6.25
CA GLY A 50 -12.56 -8.05 6.32
C GLY A 50 -12.71 -7.44 7.73
N ARG A 51 -12.37 -8.18 8.80
CA ARG A 51 -12.51 -7.76 10.21
C ARG A 51 -11.23 -7.94 11.00
N ASP A 52 -10.18 -7.22 10.60
CA ASP A 52 -8.93 -7.18 11.35
C ASP A 52 -9.15 -6.40 12.68
N PRO A 53 -8.84 -6.99 13.86
CA PRO A 53 -9.07 -6.36 15.17
C PRO A 53 -8.23 -5.09 15.39
N ARG A 54 -7.21 -4.85 14.58
CA ARG A 54 -6.41 -3.62 14.61
C ARG A 54 -7.13 -2.42 14.04
N VAL A 55 -8.16 -2.65 13.21
CA VAL A 55 -8.92 -1.58 12.53
C VAL A 55 -9.88 -0.92 13.52
N THR A 56 -9.90 0.42 13.54
CA THR A 56 -10.83 1.21 14.37
C THR A 56 -12.23 1.23 13.74
N ARG A 57 -13.26 1.69 14.48
CA ARG A 57 -14.62 1.78 13.95
C ARG A 57 -14.69 2.75 12.77
N SER A 58 -14.12 3.95 12.90
CA SER A 58 -13.97 4.90 11.80
C SER A 58 -13.12 4.32 10.68
N GLY A 59 -12.03 3.64 11.03
CA GLY A 59 -11.12 2.99 10.11
C GLY A 59 -11.79 1.97 9.20
N TYR A 60 -12.75 1.21 9.71
CA TYR A 60 -13.53 0.27 8.91
C TYR A 60 -14.23 0.96 7.72
N TYR A 61 -14.93 2.06 7.97
CA TYR A 61 -15.62 2.80 6.92
C TYR A 61 -14.64 3.54 6.00
N ILE A 62 -13.60 4.15 6.56
CA ILE A 62 -12.56 4.87 5.82
C ILE A 62 -11.89 3.91 4.82
N ARG A 63 -11.54 2.69 5.23
CA ARG A 63 -10.96 1.65 4.36
C ARG A 63 -11.96 1.11 3.34
N LYS A 64 -13.21 0.85 3.77
CA LYS A 64 -14.27 0.35 2.88
C LYS A 64 -14.48 1.26 1.65
N TYR A 65 -14.40 2.57 1.86
CA TYR A 65 -14.56 3.58 0.80
C TYR A 65 -13.23 4.10 0.25
N LYS A 66 -12.09 3.50 0.62
CA LYS A 66 -10.73 3.91 0.20
C LYS A 66 -10.39 5.37 0.51
N LEU A 67 -11.06 5.97 1.49
CA LEU A 67 -10.83 7.35 1.92
C LEU A 67 -9.50 7.50 2.67
N ASP A 68 -8.98 6.42 3.25
CA ASP A 68 -7.68 6.39 3.92
C ASP A 68 -6.52 6.74 2.98
N GLU A 69 -6.70 6.55 1.68
CA GLU A 69 -5.67 6.81 0.67
C GLU A 69 -5.71 8.23 0.08
N LEU A 70 -6.77 9.03 0.35
CA LEU A 70 -6.87 10.41 -0.14
C LEU A 70 -5.65 11.29 0.20
N PRO A 71 -5.02 11.18 1.40
CA PRO A 71 -3.82 11.97 1.69
C PRO A 71 -2.62 11.66 0.81
N GLN A 72 -2.61 10.55 0.04
CA GLN A 72 -1.56 10.27 -0.93
C GLN A 72 -1.50 11.31 -2.06
N LEU A 73 -2.57 12.09 -2.28
CA LEU A 73 -2.54 13.24 -3.17
C LEU A 73 -1.48 14.27 -2.75
N ILE A 74 -1.13 14.36 -1.47
CA ILE A 74 0.00 15.15 -0.98
C ILE A 74 1.30 14.60 -1.56
N ASN A 75 1.49 13.26 -1.55
CA ASN A 75 2.67 12.63 -2.15
C ASN A 75 2.75 12.87 -3.66
N VAL A 76 1.62 12.92 -4.35
CA VAL A 76 1.59 13.28 -5.78
C VAL A 76 1.99 14.74 -5.97
N PHE A 77 1.45 15.64 -5.17
CA PHE A 77 1.74 17.08 -5.25
C PHE A 77 3.21 17.41 -4.99
N ILE A 78 3.84 16.75 -4.01
CA ILE A 78 5.28 16.95 -3.70
C ILE A 78 6.21 16.16 -4.61
N GLY A 79 5.67 15.31 -5.52
CA GLY A 79 6.44 14.60 -6.54
C GLY A 79 6.98 13.22 -6.13
N ASP A 80 6.64 12.71 -4.96
CA ASP A 80 7.01 11.35 -4.53
C ASP A 80 6.24 10.28 -5.31
N MET A 81 5.01 10.59 -5.71
CA MET A 81 4.09 9.67 -6.37
C MET A 81 3.48 10.26 -7.64
N SER A 82 2.83 9.39 -8.42
CA SER A 82 1.94 9.71 -9.53
C SER A 82 0.51 9.25 -9.20
N LEU A 83 -0.47 9.67 -9.98
CA LEU A 83 -1.84 9.14 -9.87
C LEU A 83 -1.88 7.67 -10.28
N VAL A 84 -1.22 7.34 -11.39
CA VAL A 84 -1.12 5.98 -11.93
C VAL A 84 0.34 5.54 -11.92
N GLY A 85 0.60 4.32 -11.49
CA GLY A 85 1.94 3.72 -11.42
C GLY A 85 1.98 2.56 -10.43
N PRO A 86 3.07 1.78 -10.42
CA PRO A 86 3.24 0.67 -9.50
C PRO A 86 2.99 1.09 -8.04
N ARG A 87 2.17 0.33 -7.32
CA ARG A 87 1.92 0.63 -5.91
C ARG A 87 3.19 0.50 -5.09
N PRO A 88 3.56 1.50 -4.27
CA PRO A 88 4.82 1.45 -3.51
C PRO A 88 4.78 0.39 -2.42
N GLU A 89 5.83 -0.44 -2.35
CA GLU A 89 5.98 -1.50 -1.38
C GLU A 89 6.82 -1.07 -0.16
N VAL A 90 6.71 -1.84 0.93
CA VAL A 90 7.57 -1.69 2.10
C VAL A 90 8.95 -2.29 1.83
N ARG A 91 10.00 -1.75 2.47
CA ARG A 91 11.39 -2.20 2.32
C ARG A 91 11.54 -3.72 2.49
N LYS A 92 10.87 -4.31 3.48
CA LYS A 92 10.88 -5.77 3.73
C LYS A 92 10.63 -6.61 2.47
N TYR A 93 9.70 -6.19 1.60
CA TYR A 93 9.36 -6.92 0.39
C TYR A 93 10.22 -6.51 -0.81
N VAL A 94 10.60 -5.24 -0.90
CA VAL A 94 11.51 -4.78 -1.97
C VAL A 94 12.87 -5.46 -1.89
N ASP A 95 13.36 -5.75 -0.69
CA ASP A 95 14.64 -6.44 -0.48
C ASP A 95 14.63 -7.90 -0.99
N LEU A 96 13.43 -8.43 -1.32
CA LEU A 96 13.26 -9.76 -1.92
C LEU A 96 13.20 -9.72 -3.46
N TYR A 97 13.23 -8.53 -4.07
CA TYR A 97 13.13 -8.37 -5.52
C TYR A 97 14.39 -8.87 -6.22
N THR A 98 14.19 -9.56 -7.35
CA THR A 98 15.29 -9.88 -8.26
C THR A 98 15.81 -8.62 -8.95
N PRO A 99 17.04 -8.63 -9.53
CA PRO A 99 17.57 -7.51 -10.30
C PRO A 99 16.62 -7.03 -11.41
N GLU A 100 15.93 -7.95 -12.07
CA GLU A 100 14.93 -7.63 -13.09
C GLU A 100 13.70 -6.94 -12.48
N GLN A 101 13.21 -7.43 -11.35
CA GLN A 101 12.06 -6.86 -10.65
C GLN A 101 12.34 -5.45 -10.11
N MET A 102 13.58 -5.12 -9.82
CA MET A 102 13.97 -3.78 -9.38
C MET A 102 13.66 -2.69 -10.41
N HIS A 103 13.53 -3.04 -11.69
CA HIS A 103 13.13 -2.08 -12.74
C HIS A 103 11.71 -1.52 -12.54
N VAL A 104 10.88 -2.12 -11.71
CA VAL A 104 9.60 -1.50 -11.31
C VAL A 104 9.79 -0.17 -10.58
N LEU A 105 10.96 0.04 -9.98
CA LEU A 105 11.33 1.27 -9.27
C LEU A 105 11.91 2.36 -10.19
N ASP A 106 12.04 2.12 -11.49
CA ASP A 106 12.51 3.13 -12.44
C ASP A 106 11.45 4.20 -12.71
N VAL A 107 10.19 3.91 -12.43
CA VAL A 107 9.06 4.83 -12.55
C VAL A 107 8.57 5.30 -11.16
N ARG A 108 7.82 6.43 -11.14
CA ARG A 108 7.19 6.89 -9.90
C ARG A 108 6.09 5.92 -9.48
N PRO A 109 6.00 5.58 -8.19
CA PRO A 109 4.89 4.78 -7.68
C PRO A 109 3.57 5.55 -7.82
N GLY A 110 2.47 4.81 -7.97
CA GLY A 110 1.13 5.36 -8.15
C GLY A 110 0.21 5.15 -6.95
N ILE A 111 -0.87 5.94 -6.92
CA ILE A 111 -2.01 5.70 -6.02
C ILE A 111 -2.75 4.45 -6.49
N THR A 112 -2.90 4.27 -7.79
CA THR A 112 -3.55 3.12 -8.41
C THR A 112 -2.70 2.53 -9.52
N ASP A 113 -2.88 1.23 -9.78
CA ASP A 113 -2.27 0.47 -10.86
C ASP A 113 -3.18 -0.70 -11.30
N LEU A 114 -2.83 -1.33 -12.41
CA LEU A 114 -3.57 -2.50 -12.92
C LEU A 114 -3.50 -3.68 -11.95
N ALA A 115 -2.37 -3.87 -11.27
CA ALA A 115 -2.20 -4.93 -10.28
C ALA A 115 -3.13 -4.73 -9.09
N SER A 116 -3.29 -3.51 -8.58
CA SER A 116 -4.25 -3.18 -7.51
C SER A 116 -5.70 -3.40 -7.91
N ILE A 117 -6.04 -3.15 -9.16
CA ILE A 117 -7.40 -3.44 -9.70
C ILE A 117 -7.64 -4.95 -9.74
N ARG A 118 -6.67 -5.73 -10.24
CA ARG A 118 -6.75 -7.19 -10.32
C ARG A 118 -6.86 -7.82 -8.93
N TYR A 119 -6.09 -7.34 -7.97
CA TYR A 119 -6.04 -7.84 -6.60
C TYR A 119 -6.90 -7.02 -5.62
N ARG A 120 -8.02 -6.46 -6.09
CA ARG A 120 -8.94 -5.67 -5.23
C ARG A 120 -9.45 -6.43 -4.00
N ASN A 121 -9.54 -7.76 -4.09
CA ASN A 121 -9.99 -8.66 -3.03
C ASN A 121 -8.82 -9.40 -2.35
N GLU A 122 -7.61 -8.86 -2.38
CA GLU A 122 -6.39 -9.47 -1.82
C GLU A 122 -6.57 -9.94 -0.38
N ASN A 123 -7.21 -9.12 0.48
CA ASN A 123 -7.42 -9.47 1.89
C ASN A 123 -8.29 -10.73 2.05
N GLU A 124 -9.24 -10.94 1.16
CA GLU A 124 -10.11 -12.13 1.16
C GLU A 124 -9.34 -13.37 0.69
N LEU A 125 -8.49 -13.22 -0.33
CA LEU A 125 -7.60 -14.30 -0.79
C LEU A 125 -6.63 -14.73 0.32
N LEU A 126 -6.02 -13.77 1.01
CA LEU A 126 -5.09 -14.03 2.10
C LEU A 126 -5.77 -14.67 3.32
N ALA A 127 -7.06 -14.43 3.53
CA ALA A 127 -7.83 -15.07 4.61
C ALA A 127 -8.13 -16.56 4.35
N GLN A 128 -7.95 -17.05 3.12
CA GLN A 128 -8.26 -18.44 2.73
C GLN A 128 -7.03 -19.36 2.75
N VAL A 129 -5.84 -18.84 3.05
CA VAL A 129 -4.58 -19.59 3.04
C VAL A 129 -4.02 -19.75 4.44
N GLU A 130 -3.26 -20.83 4.68
CA GLU A 130 -2.66 -21.12 5.99
C GLU A 130 -1.55 -20.14 6.35
N ASP A 131 -0.72 -19.75 5.37
CA ASP A 131 0.38 -18.79 5.53
C ASP A 131 0.22 -17.60 4.59
N PRO A 132 -0.48 -16.52 5.05
CA PRO A 132 -0.71 -15.33 4.25
C PRO A 132 0.56 -14.60 3.81
N ASP A 133 1.58 -14.52 4.66
CA ASP A 133 2.86 -13.86 4.34
C ASP A 133 3.59 -14.60 3.21
N ARG A 134 3.67 -15.91 3.31
CA ARG A 134 4.30 -16.73 2.29
C ARG A 134 3.55 -16.67 0.96
N TYR A 135 2.23 -16.82 1.02
CA TYR A 135 1.40 -16.76 -0.19
C TYR A 135 1.48 -15.38 -0.87
N TYR A 136 1.53 -14.31 -0.06
CA TYR A 136 1.76 -12.98 -0.60
C TYR A 136 3.07 -12.90 -1.37
N VAL A 137 4.19 -13.33 -0.78
CA VAL A 137 5.53 -13.23 -1.39
C VAL A 137 5.67 -14.12 -2.61
N GLU A 138 5.22 -15.39 -2.51
CA GLU A 138 5.45 -16.38 -3.56
C GLU A 138 4.46 -16.28 -4.74
N VAL A 139 3.26 -15.75 -4.52
CA VAL A 139 2.19 -15.76 -5.52
C VAL A 139 1.75 -14.34 -5.88
N ILE A 140 1.18 -13.61 -4.91
CA ILE A 140 0.54 -12.30 -5.20
C ILE A 140 1.57 -11.27 -5.63
N MET A 141 2.66 -11.14 -4.88
CA MET A 141 3.73 -10.18 -5.16
C MET A 141 4.37 -10.44 -6.52
N GLN A 142 4.60 -11.70 -6.88
CA GLN A 142 5.20 -12.06 -8.16
C GLN A 142 4.32 -11.66 -9.35
N ASP A 143 3.01 -11.93 -9.28
CA ASP A 143 2.10 -11.53 -10.35
C ASP A 143 1.92 -10.01 -10.44
N LYS A 144 1.85 -9.32 -9.29
CA LYS A 144 1.83 -7.85 -9.24
C LYS A 144 3.08 -7.24 -9.87
N LEU A 145 4.26 -7.79 -9.56
CA LEU A 145 5.52 -7.33 -10.13
C LEU A 145 5.56 -7.52 -11.63
N ARG A 146 5.10 -8.67 -12.14
CA ARG A 146 5.00 -8.92 -13.58
C ARG A 146 4.16 -7.86 -14.29
N ILE A 147 2.95 -7.58 -13.77
CA ILE A 147 2.05 -6.55 -14.32
C ILE A 147 2.69 -5.16 -14.28
N ASN A 148 3.35 -4.84 -13.18
CA ASN A 148 3.95 -3.53 -12.97
C ASN A 148 5.24 -3.33 -13.76
N LEU A 149 5.99 -4.40 -14.07
CA LEU A 149 7.12 -4.34 -14.98
C LEU A 149 6.70 -4.04 -16.43
N GLU A 150 5.62 -4.65 -16.90
CA GLU A 150 5.02 -4.32 -18.20
C GLU A 150 4.66 -2.83 -18.28
N TYR A 151 4.04 -2.29 -17.23
CA TYR A 151 3.74 -0.86 -17.13
C TYR A 151 5.03 -0.02 -17.17
N ALA A 152 6.03 -0.36 -16.35
CA ALA A 152 7.28 0.40 -16.25
C ALA A 152 8.02 0.45 -17.60
N GLN A 153 8.06 -0.65 -18.34
CA GLN A 153 8.69 -0.74 -19.65
C GLN A 153 8.00 0.16 -20.70
N HIS A 154 6.67 0.27 -20.66
CA HIS A 154 5.91 1.06 -21.62
C HIS A 154 5.84 2.56 -21.28
N HIS A 155 6.01 2.92 -20.01
CA HIS A 155 5.88 4.29 -19.50
C HIS A 155 7.21 4.95 -19.07
N SER A 156 8.34 4.26 -19.21
CA SER A 156 9.67 4.83 -18.89
C SER A 156 10.15 5.87 -19.89
N PHE A 157 9.42 6.09 -20.97
CA PHE A 157 9.78 7.02 -22.05
C PHE A 157 8.92 8.31 -22.09
N ALA A 158 8.11 8.58 -21.07
CA ALA A 158 7.31 9.80 -20.97
C ALA A 158 7.85 10.78 -19.93
#